data_8fa95fe19bf6954f92e532a1e0bd1f1f
#
_entry.id   8fa95fe19bf6954f92e532a1e0bd1f1f
#
_cell.length_a   1.000
_cell.length_b   1.000
_cell.length_c   1.000
_cell.angle_alpha   90.00
_cell.angle_beta   90.00
_cell.angle_gamma   90.00
#
_symmetry.space_group_name_H-M   'P 1'
#
loop_
_entity.id
_entity.type
_entity.pdbx_description
1 polymer ?
#
loop_
_entity_poly.entity_id
_entity_poly.type
_entity_poly.pdbx_seq_one_letter_code
_entity_poly.pdbx_strand_id
1 'polypeptide(L)'
;MPKLPHRFGEVAAKARELGYSTIPVKPRKKSPIHAGWQVYNDRPPTAEMVAHWTQQNPEAGMGIVASSKRGYLMIDCDVLIEDKSRDCWRALVHIIGVKPPTRVGRAPKWTALVGTGGKTIASRKPHPFEIFGSSGQVVAYGLHP
;
A
#
# COMPACT_ATOMS: atom_id res chain seq x y z
N MET A 1 25.71 -7.22 4.09
CA MET A 1 24.85 -6.25 4.77
C MET A 1 23.44 -6.35 4.21
N PRO A 2 22.42 -6.49 5.04
CA PRO A 2 21.06 -6.43 4.55
C PRO A 2 20.82 -5.03 3.92
N LYS A 3 20.16 -5.02 2.76
CA LYS A 3 19.79 -3.76 2.10
C LYS A 3 18.78 -3.03 2.99
N LEU A 4 19.05 -1.78 3.31
CA LEU A 4 18.10 -0.95 4.03
C LEU A 4 16.82 -0.80 3.20
N PRO A 5 15.65 -0.78 3.83
CA PRO A 5 14.40 -0.56 3.11
C PRO A 5 14.39 0.81 2.47
N HIS A 6 13.75 0.91 1.30
CA HIS A 6 13.62 2.18 0.59
C HIS A 6 12.86 3.21 1.43
N ARG A 7 13.28 4.47 1.33
CA ARG A 7 12.61 5.62 1.92
C ARG A 7 11.63 6.25 0.95
N PHE A 8 10.74 7.06 1.45
CA PHE A 8 9.75 7.80 0.65
C PHE A 8 10.40 8.49 -0.56
N GLY A 9 11.47 9.26 -0.34
CA GLY A 9 12.15 10.02 -1.41
C GLY A 9 12.74 9.15 -2.53
N GLU A 10 12.97 7.87 -2.30
CA GLU A 10 13.54 6.96 -3.31
C GLU A 10 12.48 6.35 -4.22
N VAL A 11 11.24 6.23 -3.78
CA VAL A 11 10.22 5.42 -4.45
C VAL A 11 8.91 6.15 -4.76
N ALA A 12 8.60 7.23 -4.05
CA ALA A 12 7.29 7.88 -4.14
C ALA A 12 7.00 8.52 -5.49
N ALA A 13 7.97 9.19 -6.10
CA ALA A 13 7.80 9.84 -7.40
C ALA A 13 7.46 8.80 -8.49
N LYS A 14 8.16 7.68 -8.51
CA LYS A 14 7.91 6.60 -9.47
C LYS A 14 6.56 5.93 -9.24
N ALA A 15 6.20 5.65 -8.00
CA ALA A 15 4.91 5.06 -7.67
C ALA A 15 3.76 6.01 -8.06
N ARG A 16 3.94 7.33 -7.86
CA ARG A 16 2.98 8.32 -8.31
C ARG A 16 2.81 8.30 -9.84
N GLU A 17 3.90 8.24 -10.60
CA GLU A 17 3.87 8.13 -12.08
C GLU A 17 3.11 6.89 -12.54
N LEU A 18 3.18 5.79 -11.79
CA LEU A 18 2.43 4.56 -12.04
C LEU A 18 0.95 4.65 -11.65
N GLY A 19 0.50 5.79 -11.12
CA GLY A 19 -0.90 6.03 -10.80
C GLY A 19 -1.28 5.85 -9.33
N TYR A 20 -0.35 5.57 -8.44
CA TYR A 20 -0.63 5.39 -7.02
C TYR A 20 -0.62 6.71 -6.25
N SER A 21 -1.51 6.83 -5.27
CA SER A 21 -1.50 7.94 -4.30
C SER A 21 -0.51 7.63 -3.18
N THR A 22 0.66 8.23 -3.25
CA THR A 22 1.77 7.99 -2.32
C THR A 22 1.81 9.08 -1.25
N ILE A 23 2.00 8.67 0.01
CA ILE A 23 2.10 9.56 1.17
C ILE A 23 3.28 9.18 2.05
N PRO A 24 3.91 10.16 2.74
CA PRO A 24 4.95 9.84 3.70
C PRO A 24 4.34 9.29 5.00
N VAL A 25 4.93 8.22 5.51
CA VAL A 25 4.56 7.62 6.80
C VAL A 25 5.71 7.76 7.80
N LYS A 26 5.36 7.86 9.07
CA LYS A 26 6.34 8.03 10.14
C LYS A 26 7.31 6.84 10.19
N PRO A 27 8.61 7.09 10.36
CA PRO A 27 9.59 6.01 10.48
C PRO A 27 9.19 5.01 11.57
N ARG A 28 9.31 3.72 11.27
CA ARG A 28 8.98 2.60 12.18
C ARG A 28 7.53 2.61 12.69
N LYS A 29 6.63 3.32 12.00
CA LYS A 29 5.20 3.36 12.34
C LYS A 29 4.37 3.11 11.09
N LYS A 30 3.09 2.85 11.28
CA LYS A 30 2.13 2.70 10.18
C LYS A 30 1.34 3.99 9.92
N SER A 31 1.52 5.00 10.75
CA SER A 31 0.74 6.23 10.68
C SER A 31 1.33 7.21 9.68
N PRO A 32 0.48 7.80 8.80
CA PRO A 32 0.88 8.91 7.93
C PRO A 32 1.39 10.11 8.74
N ILE A 33 2.31 10.87 8.14
CA ILE A 33 2.88 12.08 8.77
C ILE A 33 1.85 13.21 8.77
N HIS A 34 1.12 13.39 7.67
CA HIS A 34 0.17 14.48 7.50
C HIS A 34 -1.26 14.07 7.83
N ALA A 35 -1.98 14.91 8.56
CA ALA A 35 -3.44 14.79 8.70
C ALA A 35 -4.14 15.06 7.37
N GLY A 36 -5.35 14.54 7.19
CA GLY A 36 -6.13 14.75 5.99
C GLY A 36 -5.67 13.96 4.75
N TRP A 37 -4.79 13.01 4.91
CA TRP A 37 -4.28 12.15 3.83
C TRP A 37 -5.39 11.40 3.09
N GLN A 38 -6.55 11.24 3.68
CA GLN A 38 -7.69 10.52 3.09
C GLN A 38 -8.17 11.13 1.77
N VAL A 39 -7.94 12.42 1.55
CA VAL A 39 -8.30 13.10 0.30
C VAL A 39 -7.62 12.50 -0.93
N TYR A 40 -6.50 11.82 -0.74
CA TYR A 40 -5.75 11.18 -1.82
C TYR A 40 -6.38 9.87 -2.31
N ASN A 41 -7.48 9.43 -1.70
CA ASN A 41 -8.36 8.42 -2.28
C ASN A 41 -9.03 8.94 -3.58
N ASP A 42 -9.37 10.21 -3.63
CA ASP A 42 -10.01 10.83 -4.79
C ASP A 42 -9.02 11.23 -5.88
N ARG A 43 -7.87 11.75 -5.50
CA ARG A 43 -6.85 12.27 -6.41
C ARG A 43 -5.46 12.06 -5.82
N PRO A 44 -4.45 11.77 -6.66
CA PRO A 44 -3.10 11.63 -6.15
C PRO A 44 -2.56 12.99 -5.68
N PRO A 45 -1.59 13.01 -4.75
CA PRO A 45 -0.82 14.21 -4.49
C PRO A 45 -0.10 14.66 -5.76
N THR A 46 0.16 15.95 -5.88
CA THR A 46 0.89 16.49 -7.03
C THR A 46 2.37 16.11 -6.98
N ALA A 47 3.06 16.20 -8.11
CA ALA A 47 4.51 15.96 -8.16
C ALA A 47 5.26 16.93 -7.24
N GLU A 48 4.83 18.19 -7.18
CA GLU A 48 5.41 19.21 -6.30
C GLU A 48 5.23 18.85 -4.82
N MET A 49 4.06 18.36 -4.44
CA MET A 49 3.81 17.90 -3.06
C MET A 49 4.73 16.74 -2.70
N VAL A 50 4.88 15.75 -3.58
CA VAL A 50 5.78 14.61 -3.34
C VAL A 50 7.22 15.07 -3.20
N ALA A 51 7.69 15.98 -4.05
CA ALA A 51 9.02 16.54 -3.96
C ALA A 51 9.25 17.31 -2.64
N HIS A 52 8.27 18.10 -2.22
CA HIS A 52 8.32 18.85 -0.97
C HIS A 52 8.37 17.92 0.25
N TRP A 53 7.52 16.90 0.29
CA TRP A 53 7.52 15.91 1.37
C TRP A 53 8.83 15.11 1.44
N THR A 54 9.45 14.84 0.30
CA THR A 54 10.75 14.17 0.23
C THR A 54 11.83 15.00 0.96
N GLN A 55 11.83 16.30 0.76
CA GLN A 55 12.78 17.20 1.43
C GLN A 55 12.50 17.34 2.91
N GLN A 56 11.23 17.45 3.29
CA GLN A 56 10.83 17.63 4.69
C GLN A 56 10.98 16.38 5.55
N ASN A 57 10.89 15.20 4.95
CA ASN A 57 10.80 13.93 5.68
C ASN A 57 11.80 12.90 5.14
N PRO A 58 13.11 13.14 5.27
CA PRO A 58 14.14 12.26 4.66
C PRO A 58 14.12 10.83 5.20
N GLU A 59 13.59 10.61 6.40
CA GLU A 59 13.53 9.28 7.03
C GLU A 59 12.17 8.58 6.85
N ALA A 60 11.21 9.23 6.19
CA ALA A 60 9.86 8.68 6.05
C ALA A 60 9.84 7.41 5.19
N GLY A 61 8.95 6.48 5.54
CA GLY A 61 8.53 5.41 4.66
C GLY A 61 7.43 5.89 3.71
N MET A 62 6.98 5.03 2.80
CA MET A 62 5.93 5.33 1.85
C MET A 62 4.69 4.51 2.14
N GLY A 63 3.55 5.18 2.29
CA GLY A 63 2.22 4.59 2.28
C GLY A 63 1.56 4.75 0.91
N ILE A 64 0.64 3.85 0.61
CA ILE A 64 -0.24 3.96 -0.56
C ILE A 64 -1.67 4.09 -0.06
N VAL A 65 -2.36 5.15 -0.49
CA VAL A 65 -3.76 5.38 -0.17
C VAL A 65 -4.62 4.62 -1.17
N ALA A 66 -5.58 3.84 -0.66
CA ALA A 66 -6.50 3.07 -1.50
C ALA A 66 -7.34 3.97 -2.40
N SER A 67 -7.54 3.55 -3.64
CA SER A 67 -8.37 4.28 -4.61
C SER A 67 -8.95 3.33 -5.66
N SER A 68 -9.98 2.58 -5.29
CA SER A 68 -10.61 1.62 -6.20
C SER A 68 -11.22 2.29 -7.43
N LYS A 69 -11.80 3.48 -7.27
CA LYS A 69 -12.34 4.24 -8.41
C LYS A 69 -11.28 4.74 -9.39
N ARG A 70 -10.02 4.87 -8.95
CA ARG A 70 -8.89 5.24 -9.80
C ARG A 70 -8.15 4.03 -10.36
N GLY A 71 -8.60 2.82 -10.06
CA GLY A 71 -8.16 1.61 -10.73
C GLY A 71 -7.40 0.60 -9.89
N TYR A 72 -7.24 0.81 -8.58
CA TYR A 72 -6.52 -0.15 -7.73
C TYR A 72 -7.08 -0.22 -6.30
N LEU A 73 -6.89 -1.36 -5.68
CA LEU A 73 -7.14 -1.59 -4.26
C LEU A 73 -6.02 -2.42 -3.64
N MET A 74 -5.98 -2.49 -2.32
CA MET A 74 -5.08 -3.37 -1.61
C MET A 74 -5.86 -4.42 -0.84
N ILE A 75 -5.30 -5.64 -0.83
CA ILE A 75 -5.81 -6.75 -0.04
C ILE A 75 -4.73 -7.15 0.96
N ASP A 76 -5.03 -7.03 2.25
CA ASP A 76 -4.16 -7.43 3.34
C ASP A 76 -4.57 -8.79 3.89
N CYS A 77 -3.63 -9.70 4.02
CA CYS A 77 -3.86 -11.03 4.57
C CYS A 77 -3.13 -11.15 5.90
N ASP A 78 -3.90 -11.21 6.98
CA ASP A 78 -3.41 -11.20 8.36
C ASP A 78 -3.20 -12.61 8.94
N VAL A 79 -2.96 -13.60 8.11
CA VAL A 79 -2.77 -14.99 8.52
C VAL A 79 -1.32 -15.23 8.95
N LEU A 80 -1.13 -15.68 10.19
CA LEU A 80 0.19 -15.99 10.75
C LEU A 80 0.61 -17.45 10.58
N ILE A 81 -0.27 -18.32 10.10
CA ILE A 81 0.02 -19.72 9.81
C ILE A 81 0.48 -19.83 8.36
N GLU A 82 1.71 -20.23 8.14
CA GLU A 82 2.38 -20.19 6.83
C GLU A 82 1.58 -20.93 5.74
N ASP A 83 1.16 -22.15 6.00
CA ASP A 83 0.41 -22.94 5.02
C ASP A 83 -0.93 -22.29 4.64
N LYS A 84 -1.65 -21.74 5.62
CA LYS A 84 -2.91 -21.03 5.40
C LYS A 84 -2.69 -19.72 4.65
N SER A 85 -1.64 -18.98 4.97
CA SER A 85 -1.28 -17.76 4.26
C SER A 85 -0.97 -18.04 2.78
N ARG A 86 -0.22 -19.10 2.52
CA ARG A 86 0.10 -19.56 1.16
C ARG A 86 -1.15 -19.99 0.39
N ASP A 87 -2.07 -20.70 1.04
CA ASP A 87 -3.34 -21.10 0.42
C ASP A 87 -4.20 -19.88 0.07
N CYS A 88 -4.25 -18.88 0.94
CA CYS A 88 -4.92 -17.60 0.66
C CYS A 88 -4.30 -16.89 -0.55
N TRP A 89 -2.97 -16.87 -0.63
CA TRP A 89 -2.25 -16.30 -1.76
C TRP A 89 -2.57 -17.02 -3.08
N ARG A 90 -2.52 -18.35 -3.07
CA ARG A 90 -2.85 -19.17 -4.23
C ARG A 90 -4.30 -18.95 -4.69
N ALA A 91 -5.24 -18.86 -3.75
CA ALA A 91 -6.63 -18.57 -4.05
C ALA A 91 -6.80 -17.21 -4.72
N LEU A 92 -6.12 -16.16 -4.20
CA LEU A 92 -6.14 -14.84 -4.80
C LEU A 92 -5.61 -14.87 -6.25
N VAL A 93 -4.44 -15.47 -6.45
CA VAL A 93 -3.84 -15.59 -7.80
C VAL A 93 -4.75 -16.34 -8.75
N HIS A 94 -5.42 -17.40 -8.28
CA HIS A 94 -6.38 -18.14 -9.09
C HIS A 94 -7.58 -17.28 -9.51
N ILE A 95 -8.14 -16.52 -8.59
CA ILE A 95 -9.31 -15.65 -8.83
C ILE A 95 -8.98 -14.53 -9.82
N ILE A 96 -7.85 -13.85 -9.64
CA ILE A 96 -7.50 -12.70 -10.48
C ILE A 96 -6.72 -13.09 -11.75
N GLY A 97 -6.20 -14.31 -11.83
CA GLY A 97 -5.51 -14.84 -13.00
C GLY A 97 -4.06 -14.39 -13.21
N VAL A 98 -3.52 -13.56 -12.31
CA VAL A 98 -2.14 -13.05 -12.36
C VAL A 98 -1.56 -13.01 -10.95
N LYS A 99 -0.23 -12.94 -10.85
CA LYS A 99 0.47 -12.68 -9.58
C LYS A 99 0.55 -11.16 -9.38
N PRO A 100 -0.20 -10.58 -8.43
CA PRO A 100 -0.16 -9.15 -8.20
C PRO A 100 1.13 -8.73 -7.48
N PRO A 101 1.54 -7.46 -7.61
CA PRO A 101 2.58 -6.90 -6.76
C PRO A 101 2.24 -7.10 -5.29
N THR A 102 3.20 -7.62 -4.53
CA THR A 102 2.97 -8.03 -3.15
C THR A 102 4.09 -7.55 -2.25
N ARG A 103 3.72 -7.09 -1.06
CA ARG A 103 4.63 -6.75 0.01
C ARG A 103 4.48 -7.74 1.16
N VAL A 104 5.61 -8.19 1.70
CA VAL A 104 5.67 -8.96 2.94
C VAL A 104 6.37 -8.12 3.99
N GLY A 105 5.63 -7.59 4.95
CA GLY A 105 6.19 -6.84 6.08
C GLY A 105 6.62 -7.77 7.22
N ARG A 106 5.66 -8.52 7.75
CA ARG A 106 5.87 -9.54 8.80
C ARG A 106 5.40 -10.88 8.27
N ALA A 107 6.34 -11.69 7.78
CA ALA A 107 6.01 -13.01 7.26
C ALA A 107 5.26 -13.86 8.31
N PRO A 108 4.27 -14.66 7.90
CA PRO A 108 3.81 -14.93 6.55
C PRO A 108 2.70 -13.99 6.03
N LYS A 109 2.38 -12.91 6.74
CA LYS A 109 1.41 -11.90 6.32
C LYS A 109 1.85 -11.23 5.02
N TRP A 110 0.90 -10.85 4.19
CA TRP A 110 1.18 -10.16 2.93
C TRP A 110 0.09 -9.15 2.56
N THR A 111 0.46 -8.18 1.75
CA THR A 111 -0.44 -7.18 1.17
C THR A 111 -0.25 -7.16 -0.34
N ALA A 112 -1.32 -7.28 -1.09
CA ALA A 112 -1.31 -7.27 -2.56
C ALA A 112 -1.97 -6.03 -3.14
N LEU A 113 -1.44 -5.53 -4.26
CA LEU A 113 -2.04 -4.48 -5.09
C LEU A 113 -2.81 -5.14 -6.22
N VAL A 114 -4.10 -4.81 -6.36
CA VAL A 114 -4.99 -5.45 -7.35
C VAL A 114 -5.71 -4.37 -8.16
N GLY A 115 -5.77 -4.56 -9.48
CA GLY A 115 -6.51 -3.68 -10.38
C GLY A 115 -8.03 -3.86 -10.22
N THR A 116 -8.77 -2.75 -10.32
CA THR A 116 -10.23 -2.73 -10.16
C THR A 116 -11.00 -2.40 -11.43
N GLY A 117 -10.30 -2.01 -12.50
CA GLY A 117 -10.97 -1.50 -13.70
C GLY A 117 -11.72 -0.18 -13.48
N GLY A 118 -11.41 0.57 -12.41
CA GLY A 118 -12.06 1.85 -12.11
C GLY A 118 -13.40 1.75 -11.37
N LYS A 119 -13.79 0.56 -10.95
CA LYS A 119 -15.01 0.36 -10.14
C LYS A 119 -14.80 0.81 -8.71
N THR A 120 -15.76 1.54 -8.15
CA THR A 120 -15.74 1.87 -6.73
C THR A 120 -16.07 0.63 -5.90
N ILE A 121 -15.14 0.24 -5.04
CA ILE A 121 -15.25 -0.91 -4.16
C ILE A 121 -15.08 -0.44 -2.72
N ALA A 122 -16.09 -0.68 -1.89
CA ALA A 122 -16.06 -0.30 -0.49
C ALA A 122 -14.99 -1.10 0.28
N SER A 123 -14.32 -0.44 1.22
CA SER A 123 -13.43 -1.11 2.16
C SER A 123 -14.22 -2.03 3.09
N ARG A 124 -13.70 -3.22 3.36
CA ARG A 124 -14.32 -4.22 4.23
C ARG A 124 -13.30 -5.19 4.82
N LYS A 125 -13.69 -5.93 5.83
CA LYS A 125 -12.81 -6.89 6.51
C LYS A 125 -13.38 -8.32 6.49
N PRO A 126 -13.49 -8.99 5.32
CA PRO A 126 -13.87 -10.39 5.30
C PRO A 126 -12.69 -11.23 5.81
N HIS A 127 -12.82 -11.75 7.04
CA HIS A 127 -11.75 -12.58 7.62
C HIS A 127 -11.35 -13.74 6.67
N PRO A 128 -10.08 -14.01 6.41
CA PRO A 128 -8.87 -13.43 7.04
C PRO A 128 -8.28 -12.19 6.33
N PHE A 129 -9.04 -11.56 5.44
CA PHE A 129 -8.59 -10.45 4.62
C PHE A 129 -9.10 -9.10 5.15
N GLU A 130 -8.33 -8.05 4.85
CA GLU A 130 -8.81 -6.67 4.89
C GLU A 130 -8.67 -6.07 3.49
N ILE A 131 -9.76 -5.53 2.96
CA ILE A 131 -9.79 -4.91 1.63
C ILE A 131 -9.83 -3.41 1.81
N PHE A 132 -8.81 -2.72 1.28
CA PHE A 132 -8.72 -1.26 1.22
C PHE A 132 -9.13 -0.82 -0.19
N GLY A 133 -10.39 -0.48 -0.37
CA GLY A 133 -10.96 -0.11 -1.68
C GLY A 133 -11.18 1.39 -1.81
N SER A 134 -12.24 1.92 -1.17
CA SER A 134 -12.60 3.34 -1.19
C SER A 134 -12.02 4.14 -0.02
N SER A 135 -11.28 3.52 0.87
CA SER A 135 -10.66 4.17 2.03
C SER A 135 -9.45 3.39 2.54
N GLY A 136 -8.64 4.03 3.38
CA GLY A 136 -7.50 3.40 4.05
C GLY A 136 -6.19 3.55 3.30
N GLN A 137 -5.12 3.15 3.96
CA GLN A 137 -3.77 3.14 3.39
C GLN A 137 -2.97 1.96 3.93
N VAL A 138 -1.96 1.55 3.19
CA VAL A 138 -0.99 0.54 3.64
C VAL A 138 0.42 1.09 3.50
N VAL A 139 1.31 0.66 4.38
CA VAL A 139 2.74 0.97 4.27
C VAL A 139 3.33 0.04 3.19
N ALA A 140 3.85 0.63 2.12
CA ALA A 140 4.46 -0.12 1.02
C ALA A 140 5.98 -0.26 1.20
N TYR A 141 6.64 0.78 1.64
CA TYR A 141 8.08 0.81 1.87
C TYR A 141 8.42 1.53 3.17
N GLY A 142 9.49 1.11 3.81
CA GLY A 142 9.99 1.71 5.04
C GLY A 142 10.38 0.69 6.09
N LEU A 143 10.87 1.19 7.23
CA LEU A 143 11.16 0.34 8.38
C LEU A 143 9.86 -0.13 9.01
N HIS A 144 9.74 -1.43 9.21
CA HIS A 144 8.58 -2.02 9.91
C HIS A 144 8.67 -1.67 11.41
N PRO A 145 7.52 -1.40 12.06
CA PRO A 145 7.50 -1.21 13.51
C PRO A 145 7.94 -2.45 14.26
#